data_a7e6e4aada038d801b982c96d1dc983f
#
_entry.id   a7e6e4aada038d801b982c96d1dc983f
#
_cell.length_a   1.000
_cell.length_b   1.000
_cell.length_c   1.000
_cell.angle_alpha   90.00
_cell.angle_beta   90.00
_cell.angle_gamma   90.00
#
_symmetry.space_group_name_H-M   'P 1'
#
loop_
_entity.id
_entity.type
_entity.pdbx_description
1 polymer ?
#
loop_
_entity_poly.entity_id
_entity_poly.type
_entity_poly.pdbx_seq_one_letter_code
_entity_poly.pdbx_strand_id
1 'polypeptide(L)'
;MSPHASRLFVAVLACTAGLSAGAPAFAQELPRSVVSIYRPAPGKQLDFLKWMAARDAVATEAGVAPSQWYAHISGDSWDFVVISPDLDDATSDKIDALERKRGLKVGPAAGLEFRQVMASHTDTLAAGPTTAAALIERATKP
;
A
#
# COMPACT_ATOMS: atom_id res chain seq x y z
N MET A 1 49.51 -22.19 61.90
CA MET A 1 48.63 -21.21 62.57
C MET A 1 48.58 -19.99 61.69
N SER A 2 47.52 -19.85 60.90
CA SER A 2 47.34 -18.64 60.04
C SER A 2 45.86 -18.22 60.16
N PRO A 3 45.56 -16.96 60.46
CA PRO A 3 44.17 -16.53 60.53
C PRO A 3 43.71 -16.02 59.14
N HIS A 4 42.57 -16.48 58.76
CA HIS A 4 41.83 -16.07 57.55
C HIS A 4 41.25 -14.66 57.76
N ALA A 5 41.61 -13.74 56.90
CA ALA A 5 40.96 -12.44 56.81
C ALA A 5 39.81 -12.50 55.78
N SER A 6 38.55 -12.55 56.26
CA SER A 6 37.38 -12.38 55.43
C SER A 6 37.21 -10.93 54.98
N ARG A 7 37.30 -10.68 53.67
CA ARG A 7 36.96 -9.37 53.10
C ARG A 7 35.49 -9.40 52.63
N LEU A 8 34.69 -8.64 53.36
CA LEU A 8 33.31 -8.36 53.01
C LEU A 8 33.28 -7.42 51.78
N PHE A 9 32.81 -7.89 50.63
CA PHE A 9 32.50 -7.06 49.49
C PHE A 9 31.05 -6.56 49.60
N VAL A 10 30.89 -5.27 49.91
CA VAL A 10 29.57 -4.61 49.81
C VAL A 10 29.38 -4.21 48.35
N ALA A 11 28.46 -4.91 47.67
CA ALA A 11 28.02 -4.53 46.29
C ALA A 11 26.99 -3.42 46.43
N VAL A 12 27.35 -2.22 46.01
CA VAL A 12 26.43 -1.10 45.87
C VAL A 12 25.71 -1.27 44.52
N LEU A 13 24.45 -1.66 44.56
CA LEU A 13 23.57 -1.75 43.38
C LEU A 13 23.09 -0.33 43.07
N ALA A 14 23.71 0.33 42.10
CA ALA A 14 23.21 1.59 41.54
C ALA A 14 22.07 1.35 40.60
N CYS A 15 20.80 1.57 41.06
CA CYS A 15 19.63 1.64 40.18
C CYS A 15 19.71 2.91 39.32
N THR A 16 20.17 2.80 38.09
CA THR A 16 20.01 3.85 37.08
C THR A 16 18.58 3.73 36.52
N ALA A 17 17.67 4.57 37.03
CA ALA A 17 16.36 4.79 36.42
C ALA A 17 16.59 5.49 35.09
N GLY A 18 16.57 4.69 33.99
CA GLY A 18 16.61 5.23 32.62
C GLY A 18 15.30 5.94 32.35
N LEU A 19 15.30 7.28 32.29
CA LEU A 19 14.22 8.05 31.68
C LEU A 19 14.25 7.72 30.18
N SER A 20 13.36 6.83 29.77
CA SER A 20 13.02 6.67 28.35
C SER A 20 12.28 7.94 27.92
N ALA A 21 13.02 8.92 27.40
CA ALA A 21 12.41 10.02 26.66
C ALA A 21 11.71 9.40 25.46
N GLY A 22 10.38 9.24 25.56
CA GLY A 22 9.55 8.84 24.43
C GLY A 22 9.82 9.78 23.28
N ALA A 23 10.39 9.29 22.19
CA ALA A 23 10.50 10.06 20.96
C ALA A 23 9.08 10.55 20.60
N PRO A 24 8.91 11.83 20.18
CA PRO A 24 7.61 12.32 19.75
C PRO A 24 7.11 11.39 18.64
N ALA A 25 5.96 10.77 18.85
CA ALA A 25 5.27 10.02 17.81
C ALA A 25 4.91 11.05 16.73
N PHE A 26 5.76 11.20 15.72
CA PHE A 26 5.39 11.92 14.51
C PHE A 26 4.10 11.29 14.02
N ALA A 27 3.08 12.10 13.82
CA ALA A 27 1.81 11.63 13.28
C ALA A 27 2.12 10.95 11.93
N GLN A 28 2.15 9.62 11.94
CA GLN A 28 2.51 8.83 10.76
C GLN A 28 1.48 9.16 9.67
N GLU A 29 1.96 9.63 8.53
CA GLU A 29 1.07 9.85 7.39
C GLU A 29 0.39 8.54 7.04
N LEU A 30 -0.91 8.62 6.71
CA LEU A 30 -1.63 7.45 6.24
C LEU A 30 -1.05 7.02 4.89
N PRO A 31 -0.89 5.71 4.66
CA PRO A 31 -0.47 5.24 3.34
C PRO A 31 -1.45 5.73 2.28
N ARG A 32 -0.91 6.09 1.13
CA ARG A 32 -1.69 6.54 -0.02
C ARG A 32 -2.07 5.35 -0.88
N SER A 33 -3.26 5.39 -1.43
CA SER A 33 -3.79 4.36 -2.32
C SER A 33 -4.60 5.00 -3.44
N VAL A 34 -4.62 4.34 -4.59
CA VAL A 34 -5.55 4.68 -5.68
C VAL A 34 -6.77 3.79 -5.54
N VAL A 35 -7.95 4.39 -5.42
CA VAL A 35 -9.24 3.70 -5.44
C VAL A 35 -9.84 3.88 -6.82
N SER A 36 -9.96 2.78 -7.55
CA SER A 36 -10.48 2.75 -8.91
C SER A 36 -11.84 2.07 -8.97
N ILE A 37 -12.78 2.67 -9.68
CA ILE A 37 -14.10 2.09 -9.96
C ILE A 37 -14.19 1.82 -11.46
N TYR A 38 -14.39 0.56 -11.84
CA TYR A 38 -14.39 0.12 -13.22
C TYR A 38 -15.77 -0.34 -13.70
N ARG A 39 -16.11 0.08 -14.91
CA ARG A 39 -17.25 -0.40 -15.69
C ARG A 39 -16.74 -0.87 -17.05
N PRO A 40 -16.35 -2.14 -17.20
CA PRO A 40 -15.97 -2.70 -18.50
C PRO A 40 -17.07 -2.54 -19.55
N ALA A 41 -16.67 -2.47 -20.80
CA ALA A 41 -17.64 -2.45 -21.91
C ALA A 41 -18.47 -3.75 -21.92
N PRO A 42 -19.73 -3.72 -22.39
CA PRO A 42 -20.59 -4.90 -22.45
C PRO A 42 -19.90 -6.09 -23.13
N GLY A 43 -19.86 -7.23 -22.46
CA GLY A 43 -19.19 -8.45 -22.92
C GLY A 43 -17.67 -8.43 -22.82
N LYS A 44 -17.05 -7.39 -22.24
CA LYS A 44 -15.60 -7.22 -22.13
C LYS A 44 -15.04 -7.45 -20.72
N GLN A 45 -15.85 -7.89 -19.77
CA GLN A 45 -15.42 -8.10 -18.37
C GLN A 45 -14.24 -9.08 -18.30
N LEU A 46 -14.28 -10.19 -19.01
CA LEU A 46 -13.21 -11.18 -19.00
C LEU A 46 -11.93 -10.65 -19.69
N ASP A 47 -12.07 -9.93 -20.80
CA ASP A 47 -10.93 -9.31 -21.49
C ASP A 47 -10.24 -8.27 -20.61
N PHE A 48 -11.03 -7.45 -19.92
CA PHE A 48 -10.54 -6.49 -18.92
C PHE A 48 -9.79 -7.18 -17.78
N LEU A 49 -10.38 -8.22 -17.17
CA LEU A 49 -9.72 -8.95 -16.07
C LEU A 49 -8.40 -9.58 -16.51
N LYS A 50 -8.33 -10.17 -17.72
CA LYS A 50 -7.07 -10.71 -18.28
C LYS A 50 -6.05 -9.61 -18.51
N TRP A 51 -6.46 -8.45 -19.00
CA TRP A 51 -5.61 -7.30 -19.22
C TRP A 51 -5.01 -6.78 -17.90
N MET A 52 -5.82 -6.67 -16.84
CA MET A 52 -5.38 -6.27 -15.51
C MET A 52 -4.48 -7.33 -14.86
N ALA A 53 -4.85 -8.61 -14.91
CA ALA A 53 -4.08 -9.69 -14.31
C ALA A 53 -2.65 -9.79 -14.89
N ALA A 54 -2.47 -9.50 -16.18
CA ALA A 54 -1.14 -9.46 -16.79
C ALA A 54 -0.28 -8.33 -16.19
N ARG A 55 -0.87 -7.19 -15.86
CA ARG A 55 -0.19 -6.04 -15.23
C ARG A 55 0.05 -6.25 -13.74
N ASP A 56 -0.91 -6.80 -13.02
CA ASP A 56 -0.75 -7.17 -11.60
C ASP A 56 0.41 -8.15 -11.40
N ALA A 57 0.60 -9.10 -12.35
CA ALA A 57 1.74 -10.02 -12.32
C ALA A 57 3.09 -9.29 -12.50
N VAL A 58 3.14 -8.24 -13.33
CA VAL A 58 4.34 -7.41 -13.50
C VAL A 58 4.60 -6.55 -12.26
N ALA A 59 3.56 -5.93 -11.70
CA ALA A 59 3.67 -5.14 -10.48
C ALA A 59 4.17 -5.99 -9.30
N THR A 60 3.68 -7.23 -9.18
CA THR A 60 4.17 -8.20 -8.18
C THR A 60 5.66 -8.52 -8.37
N GLU A 61 6.11 -8.74 -9.61
CA GLU A 61 7.53 -8.95 -9.93
C GLU A 61 8.38 -7.71 -9.61
N ALA A 62 7.82 -6.53 -9.75
CA ALA A 62 8.45 -5.28 -9.36
C ALA A 62 8.55 -5.10 -7.83
N GLY A 63 7.88 -5.93 -7.03
CA GLY A 63 7.84 -5.87 -5.58
C GLY A 63 6.69 -5.03 -5.02
N VAL A 64 5.71 -4.67 -5.84
CA VAL A 64 4.51 -3.94 -5.40
C VAL A 64 3.55 -4.89 -4.68
N ALA A 65 2.95 -4.42 -3.60
CA ALA A 65 1.92 -5.16 -2.88
C ALA A 65 0.70 -5.39 -3.79
N PRO A 66 0.03 -6.56 -3.68
CA PRO A 66 -1.15 -6.85 -4.48
C PRO A 66 -2.28 -5.85 -4.28
N SER A 67 -2.95 -5.48 -5.36
CA SER A 67 -4.19 -4.71 -5.31
C SER A 67 -5.32 -5.51 -4.67
N GLN A 68 -6.22 -4.82 -3.97
CA GLN A 68 -7.43 -5.41 -3.39
C GLN A 68 -8.59 -5.24 -4.39
N TRP A 69 -9.21 -6.35 -4.78
CA TRP A 69 -10.28 -6.38 -5.75
C TRP A 69 -11.62 -6.69 -5.10
N TYR A 70 -12.64 -5.92 -5.45
CA TYR A 70 -14.03 -6.14 -5.05
C TYR A 70 -14.89 -6.25 -6.30
N ALA A 71 -15.59 -7.38 -6.47
CA ALA A 71 -16.56 -7.57 -7.53
C ALA A 71 -17.95 -7.16 -7.05
N HIS A 72 -18.73 -6.53 -7.93
CA HIS A 72 -20.09 -6.13 -7.64
C HIS A 72 -21.00 -7.36 -7.42
N ILE A 73 -21.87 -7.26 -6.41
CA ILE A 73 -22.87 -8.28 -6.10
C ILE A 73 -24.28 -7.72 -6.33
N SER A 74 -24.52 -6.51 -5.81
CA SER A 74 -25.83 -5.84 -5.94
C SER A 74 -25.70 -4.35 -5.62
N GLY A 75 -26.59 -3.52 -6.16
CA GLY A 75 -26.66 -2.07 -5.90
C GLY A 75 -26.35 -1.23 -7.13
N ASP A 76 -25.34 -0.38 -7.10
CA ASP A 76 -24.96 0.54 -8.17
C ASP A 76 -24.41 -0.19 -9.42
N SER A 77 -24.18 0.55 -10.48
CA SER A 77 -23.87 0.07 -11.83
C SER A 77 -22.36 -0.11 -12.14
N TRP A 78 -21.50 -0.29 -11.12
CA TRP A 78 -20.09 -0.62 -11.35
C TRP A 78 -19.87 -2.15 -11.33
N ASP A 79 -18.81 -2.63 -11.98
CA ASP A 79 -18.46 -4.06 -11.98
C ASP A 79 -17.37 -4.38 -10.95
N PHE A 80 -16.37 -3.51 -10.84
CA PHE A 80 -15.24 -3.73 -9.94
C PHE A 80 -14.82 -2.44 -9.21
N VAL A 81 -14.45 -2.59 -7.94
CA VAL A 81 -13.67 -1.59 -7.19
C VAL A 81 -12.31 -2.20 -6.88
N VAL A 82 -11.25 -1.43 -7.12
CA VAL A 82 -9.88 -1.87 -6.89
C VAL A 82 -9.17 -0.83 -6.03
N ILE A 83 -8.46 -1.29 -5.01
CA ILE A 83 -7.61 -0.44 -4.17
C ILE A 83 -6.16 -0.88 -4.39
N SER A 84 -5.37 -0.02 -4.99
CA SER A 84 -3.96 -0.26 -5.33
C SER A 84 -3.05 0.68 -4.55
N PRO A 85 -1.80 0.29 -4.26
CA PRO A 85 -0.80 1.21 -3.74
C PRO A 85 -0.63 2.42 -4.67
N ASP A 86 -0.43 3.62 -4.09
CA ASP A 86 0.06 4.78 -4.84
C ASP A 86 1.56 4.60 -5.09
N LEU A 87 1.96 4.61 -6.35
CA LEU A 87 3.33 4.32 -6.76
C LEU A 87 4.12 5.60 -6.98
N ASP A 88 5.39 5.59 -6.58
CA ASP A 88 6.32 6.63 -6.98
C ASP A 88 6.80 6.45 -8.44
N ASP A 89 7.43 7.50 -8.98
CA ASP A 89 7.89 7.51 -10.36
C ASP A 89 8.91 6.40 -10.63
N ALA A 90 9.83 6.12 -9.68
CA ALA A 90 10.86 5.10 -9.84
C ALA A 90 10.28 3.69 -9.92
N THR A 91 9.25 3.40 -9.10
CA THR A 91 8.53 2.13 -9.15
C THR A 91 7.72 2.00 -10.43
N SER A 92 7.07 3.08 -10.87
CA SER A 92 6.32 3.15 -12.13
C SER A 92 7.22 2.89 -13.33
N ASP A 93 8.40 3.53 -13.39
CA ASP A 93 9.40 3.31 -14.45
C ASP A 93 9.90 1.87 -14.49
N LYS A 94 10.10 1.25 -13.33
CA LYS A 94 10.49 -0.16 -13.22
C LYS A 94 9.41 -1.08 -13.77
N ILE A 95 8.15 -0.84 -13.44
CA ILE A 95 7.01 -1.60 -13.97
C ILE A 95 6.93 -1.46 -15.48
N ASP A 96 7.01 -0.24 -16.00
CA ASP A 96 7.00 0.05 -17.44
C ASP A 96 8.11 -0.72 -18.19
N ALA A 97 9.32 -0.77 -17.61
CA ALA A 97 10.44 -1.52 -18.20
C ALA A 97 10.17 -3.04 -18.23
N LEU A 98 9.58 -3.59 -17.17
CA LEU A 98 9.20 -4.99 -17.09
C LEU A 98 8.04 -5.33 -18.04
N GLU A 99 7.03 -4.46 -18.15
CA GLU A 99 5.92 -4.59 -19.10
C GLU A 99 6.43 -4.68 -20.54
N ARG A 100 7.32 -3.74 -20.95
CA ARG A 100 7.96 -3.78 -22.29
C ARG A 100 8.72 -5.08 -22.51
N LYS A 101 9.48 -5.57 -21.53
CA LYS A 101 10.22 -6.84 -21.60
C LYS A 101 9.30 -8.05 -21.81
N ARG A 102 8.07 -7.99 -21.29
CA ARG A 102 7.03 -9.02 -21.47
C ARG A 102 6.16 -8.82 -22.72
N GLY A 103 6.47 -7.81 -23.54
CA GLY A 103 5.71 -7.48 -24.74
C GLY A 103 4.39 -6.79 -24.49
N LEU A 104 4.15 -6.31 -23.27
CA LEU A 104 2.98 -5.50 -22.95
C LEU A 104 3.19 -4.06 -23.41
N LYS A 105 2.12 -3.40 -23.81
CA LYS A 105 2.14 -1.99 -24.17
C LYS A 105 2.14 -1.13 -22.91
N VAL A 106 2.83 0.01 -22.99
CA VAL A 106 2.94 1.00 -21.92
C VAL A 106 2.53 2.37 -22.40
N GLY A 107 2.26 3.29 -21.47
CA GLY A 107 1.91 4.67 -21.77
C GLY A 107 0.67 4.79 -22.68
N PRO A 108 0.68 5.70 -23.68
CA PRO A 108 -0.47 5.92 -24.53
C PRO A 108 -0.99 4.68 -25.26
N ALA A 109 -0.10 3.75 -25.63
CA ALA A 109 -0.49 2.50 -26.30
C ALA A 109 -1.27 1.57 -25.37
N ALA A 110 -0.89 1.48 -24.08
CA ALA A 110 -1.67 0.77 -23.06
C ALA A 110 -3.04 1.41 -22.85
N GLY A 111 -3.09 2.76 -22.83
CA GLY A 111 -4.34 3.49 -22.70
C GLY A 111 -5.32 3.24 -23.88
N LEU A 112 -4.81 3.02 -25.09
CA LEU A 112 -5.65 2.64 -26.23
C LEU A 112 -6.19 1.23 -26.10
N GLU A 113 -5.39 0.25 -25.60
CA GLU A 113 -5.88 -1.10 -25.32
C GLU A 113 -6.95 -1.09 -24.22
N PHE A 114 -6.70 -0.35 -23.14
CA PHE A 114 -7.65 -0.21 -22.04
C PHE A 114 -9.01 0.29 -22.50
N ARG A 115 -9.04 1.30 -23.37
CA ARG A 115 -10.29 1.84 -23.94
C ARG A 115 -11.09 0.83 -24.79
N GLN A 116 -10.47 -0.24 -25.29
CA GLN A 116 -11.18 -1.27 -26.05
C GLN A 116 -11.99 -2.21 -25.15
N VAL A 117 -11.66 -2.25 -23.84
CA VAL A 117 -12.30 -3.13 -22.87
C VAL A 117 -13.09 -2.38 -21.81
N MET A 118 -12.98 -1.04 -21.76
CA MET A 118 -13.54 -0.19 -20.71
C MET A 118 -14.60 0.76 -21.25
N ALA A 119 -15.80 0.76 -20.66
CA ALA A 119 -16.82 1.77 -20.92
C ALA A 119 -16.56 3.05 -20.12
N SER A 120 -16.28 2.93 -18.84
CA SER A 120 -15.91 4.07 -17.97
C SER A 120 -15.13 3.61 -16.76
N HIS A 121 -14.30 4.49 -16.20
CA HIS A 121 -13.65 4.31 -14.91
C HIS A 121 -13.44 5.66 -14.23
N THR A 122 -13.22 5.61 -12.93
CA THR A 122 -12.78 6.76 -12.12
C THR A 122 -11.68 6.31 -11.19
N ASP A 123 -10.65 7.14 -11.04
CA ASP A 123 -9.55 6.93 -10.12
C ASP A 123 -9.54 8.05 -9.09
N THR A 124 -9.39 7.69 -7.82
CA THR A 124 -9.35 8.64 -6.70
C THR A 124 -8.16 8.31 -5.82
N LEU A 125 -7.33 9.32 -5.54
CA LEU A 125 -6.27 9.18 -4.55
C LEU A 125 -6.89 9.28 -3.16
N ALA A 126 -6.63 8.28 -2.32
CA ALA A 126 -7.14 8.16 -0.96
C ALA A 126 -6.00 7.94 0.04
N ALA A 127 -6.22 8.29 1.28
CA ALA A 127 -5.31 8.01 2.39
C ALA A 127 -5.96 6.98 3.33
N GLY A 128 -5.29 5.87 3.58
CA GLY A 128 -5.82 4.76 4.38
C GLY A 128 -5.18 3.41 4.05
N PRO A 129 -5.65 2.32 4.71
CA PRO A 129 -6.89 2.24 5.53
C PRO A 129 -6.78 2.99 6.85
N THR A 130 -7.91 3.50 7.35
CA THR A 130 -8.02 4.22 8.61
C THR A 130 -9.41 4.05 9.22
N THR A 131 -9.66 4.63 10.39
CA THR A 131 -10.95 4.61 11.07
C THR A 131 -11.53 6.01 11.20
N ALA A 132 -12.86 6.13 11.39
CA ALA A 132 -13.49 7.42 11.66
C ALA A 132 -12.91 8.08 12.91
N ALA A 133 -12.63 7.31 13.96
CA ALA A 133 -12.02 7.81 15.20
C ALA A 133 -10.63 8.43 14.93
N ALA A 134 -9.78 7.76 14.14
CA ALA A 134 -8.46 8.26 13.78
C ALA A 134 -8.54 9.53 12.90
N LEU A 135 -9.54 9.63 12.02
CA LEU A 135 -9.77 10.84 11.23
C LEU A 135 -10.21 12.01 12.10
N ILE A 136 -11.10 11.78 13.08
CA ILE A 136 -11.50 12.80 14.05
C ILE A 136 -10.29 13.29 14.86
N GLU A 137 -9.49 12.37 15.38
CA GLU A 137 -8.28 12.73 16.13
C GLU A 137 -7.34 13.61 15.31
N ARG A 138 -7.11 13.28 14.03
CA ARG A 138 -6.28 14.08 13.12
C ARG A 138 -6.87 15.46 12.84
N ALA A 139 -8.19 15.56 12.66
CA ALA A 139 -8.87 16.81 12.36
C ALA A 139 -8.94 17.77 13.58
N THR A 140 -8.79 17.23 14.79
CA THR A 140 -8.89 18.01 16.05
C THR A 140 -7.54 18.27 16.70
N LYS A 141 -6.44 17.70 16.18
CA LYS A 141 -5.09 18.08 16.63
C LYS A 141 -4.75 19.48 16.09
N PRO A 142 -4.31 20.40 16.99
CA PRO A 142 -3.89 21.75 16.59
C PRO A 142 -2.63 21.73 15.75
#